data_e247c572aa144daf590bdc35eaf64765
#
_entry.id   e247c572aa144daf590bdc35eaf64765
#
_cell.length_a   1.000
_cell.length_b   1.000
_cell.length_c   1.000
_cell.angle_alpha   90.00
_cell.angle_beta   90.00
_cell.angle_gamma   90.00
#
_symmetry.space_group_name_H-M   'P 1'
#
loop_
_entity.id
_entity.type
_entity.pdbx_description
1 polymer ?
#
loop_
_entity_poly.entity_id
_entity_poly.type
_entity_poly.pdbx_seq_one_letter_code
_entity_poly.pdbx_strand_id
1 'polypeptide(L)'
;GSEMCIRDRHPAAHGVLRLVFEMDGEIIKRADPHIGLLHRGTEKLIENKTYLQALPYFDRLDYVSPMNQEHAWSLAVEKVLSINVPERGQYIRVLFCELGRILNHILNLTAFAIDVGAMTPLLWGFEEREILLSFYERASGARFHAAYFRPGGVHQDIPEELLDDIHKW
;
A
#
# COMPACT_ATOMS: atom_id res chain seq x y z
N GLY A 1 -26.08 7.03 31.24
CA GLY A 1 -25.59 6.51 29.97
C GLY A 1 -24.30 5.76 30.15
N SER A 2 -24.11 4.68 29.41
CA SER A 2 -22.84 3.92 29.40
C SER A 2 -22.00 4.35 28.19
N GLU A 3 -20.70 4.52 28.38
CA GLU A 3 -19.74 4.73 27.31
C GLU A 3 -19.13 3.40 26.89
N MET A 4 -19.03 3.17 25.58
CA MET A 4 -18.35 2.01 25.01
C MET A 4 -17.26 2.47 24.04
N CYS A 5 -16.05 1.98 24.23
CA CYS A 5 -14.92 2.26 23.35
C CYS A 5 -14.62 1.03 22.48
N ILE A 6 -14.63 1.22 21.16
CA ILE A 6 -14.22 0.23 20.17
C ILE A 6 -12.79 0.56 19.74
N ARG A 7 -11.80 0.15 20.47
CA ARG A 7 -10.40 0.28 20.05
C ARG A 7 -9.71 -1.07 19.96
N ASP A 8 -9.78 -1.80 21.05
CA ASP A 8 -8.98 -3.01 21.26
C ASP A 8 -9.81 -4.30 21.21
N ARG A 9 -11.13 -4.18 21.01
CA ARG A 9 -12.07 -5.29 21.09
C ARG A 9 -12.65 -5.73 19.75
N HIS A 10 -12.54 -4.90 18.72
CA HIS A 10 -13.06 -5.23 17.38
C HIS A 10 -11.91 -5.65 16.48
N PRO A 11 -11.88 -6.90 15.97
CA PRO A 11 -10.76 -7.41 15.18
C PRO A 11 -10.54 -6.61 13.88
N ALA A 12 -11.61 -6.21 13.21
CA ALA A 12 -11.51 -5.43 11.97
C ALA A 12 -10.98 -4.00 12.16
N ALA A 13 -10.87 -3.50 13.40
CA ALA A 13 -10.29 -2.19 13.68
C ALA A 13 -8.75 -2.17 13.61
N HIS A 14 -8.09 -3.32 13.64
CA HIS A 14 -6.62 -3.49 13.56
C HIS A 14 -5.81 -2.60 14.53
N GLY A 15 -6.42 -2.20 15.67
CA GLY A 15 -5.82 -1.31 16.67
C GLY A 15 -5.70 0.16 16.28
N VAL A 16 -6.17 0.56 15.11
CA VAL A 16 -6.03 1.93 14.57
C VAL A 16 -7.33 2.73 14.51
N LEU A 17 -8.40 2.21 15.07
CA LEU A 17 -9.68 2.91 15.23
C LEU A 17 -10.04 3.02 16.71
N ARG A 18 -10.30 4.23 17.18
CA ARG A 18 -10.96 4.47 18.47
C ARG A 18 -12.26 5.18 18.24
N LEU A 19 -13.36 4.55 18.67
CA LEU A 19 -14.70 5.07 18.54
C LEU A 19 -15.36 5.02 19.92
N VAL A 20 -15.79 6.14 20.44
CA VAL A 20 -16.48 6.27 21.72
C VAL A 20 -17.96 6.47 21.46
N PHE A 21 -18.79 5.59 22.02
CA PHE A 21 -20.25 5.69 21.92
C PHE A 21 -20.85 6.11 23.25
N GLU A 22 -21.75 7.07 23.21
CA GLU A 22 -22.71 7.33 24.27
C GLU A 22 -23.99 6.54 23.96
N MET A 23 -24.32 5.62 24.86
CA MET A 23 -25.41 4.65 24.63
C MET A 23 -26.51 4.79 25.67
N ASP A 24 -27.73 4.51 25.22
CA ASP A 24 -28.90 4.32 26.06
C ASP A 24 -29.49 2.91 25.79
N GLY A 25 -29.08 1.96 26.62
CA GLY A 25 -29.23 0.54 26.28
C GLY A 25 -28.42 0.18 25.03
N GLU A 26 -29.08 -0.32 23.99
CA GLU A 26 -28.47 -0.66 22.69
C GLU A 26 -28.53 0.47 21.67
N ILE A 27 -29.16 1.62 22.01
CA ILE A 27 -29.30 2.75 21.14
C ILE A 27 -28.11 3.69 21.27
N ILE A 28 -27.42 3.92 20.17
CA ILE A 28 -26.32 4.89 20.11
C ILE A 28 -26.90 6.30 20.03
N LYS A 29 -26.68 7.13 21.06
CA LYS A 29 -27.06 8.53 21.08
C LYS A 29 -26.01 9.43 20.41
N ARG A 30 -24.74 9.10 20.60
CA ARG A 30 -23.61 9.86 20.06
C ARG A 30 -22.46 8.93 19.74
N ALA A 31 -21.78 9.19 18.62
CA ALA A 31 -20.54 8.55 18.25
C ALA A 31 -19.43 9.61 18.15
N ASP A 32 -18.31 9.41 18.83
CA ASP A 32 -17.17 10.31 18.82
C ASP A 32 -15.95 9.54 18.28
N PRO A 33 -15.56 9.74 16.99
CA PRO A 33 -14.40 9.10 16.40
C PRO A 33 -13.12 9.84 16.77
N HIS A 34 -12.17 9.13 17.33
CA HIS A 34 -10.83 9.61 17.60
C HIS A 34 -9.88 9.20 16.48
N ILE A 35 -9.60 10.11 15.57
CA ILE A 35 -8.69 9.94 14.45
C ILE A 35 -7.24 10.25 14.84
N GLY A 36 -6.30 9.86 13.97
CA GLY A 36 -4.88 10.20 14.15
C GLY A 36 -4.01 9.09 14.74
N LEU A 37 -4.56 7.91 15.07
CA LEU A 37 -3.78 6.80 15.64
C LEU A 37 -2.68 6.27 14.71
N LEU A 38 -2.81 6.49 13.41
CA LEU A 38 -1.81 6.14 12.39
C LEU A 38 -1.21 7.39 11.71
N HIS A 39 -1.43 8.57 12.26
CA HIS A 39 -0.85 9.80 11.72
C HIS A 39 0.66 9.83 11.95
N ARG A 40 1.43 9.89 10.87
CA ARG A 40 2.90 9.83 10.88
C ARG A 40 3.58 11.14 10.52
N GLY A 41 2.83 12.20 10.34
CA GLY A 41 3.35 13.52 9.95
C GLY A 41 3.97 13.56 8.56
N THR A 42 3.56 12.68 7.65
CA THR A 42 4.16 12.49 6.32
C THR A 42 4.23 13.79 5.52
N GLU A 43 3.14 14.53 5.44
CA GLU A 43 3.09 15.80 4.70
C GLU A 43 4.10 16.82 5.25
N LYS A 44 4.16 16.97 6.57
CA LYS A 44 5.09 17.87 7.22
C LYS A 44 6.56 17.48 7.03
N LEU A 45 6.84 16.18 7.04
CA LEU A 45 8.19 15.68 6.81
C LEU A 45 8.65 15.90 5.38
N ILE A 46 7.75 15.80 4.38
CA ILE A 46 8.05 15.99 2.96
C ILE A 46 8.36 17.44 2.64
N GLU A 47 7.80 18.43 3.33
CA GLU A 47 8.04 19.86 3.08
C GLU A 47 9.53 20.23 3.03
N ASN A 48 10.38 19.51 3.76
CA ASN A 48 11.82 19.76 3.84
C ASN A 48 12.65 18.78 2.97
N LYS A 49 12.02 18.11 2.01
CA LYS A 49 12.67 17.12 1.14
C LYS A 49 12.63 17.55 -0.31
N THR A 50 13.61 17.10 -1.09
CA THR A 50 13.53 17.19 -2.54
C THR A 50 12.46 16.21 -3.07
N TYR A 51 12.00 16.41 -4.30
CA TYR A 51 11.02 15.50 -4.92
C TYR A 51 11.47 14.02 -4.92
N LEU A 52 12.77 13.79 -5.16
CA LEU A 52 13.32 12.43 -5.14
C LEU A 52 13.42 11.86 -3.72
N GLN A 53 13.78 12.68 -2.74
CA GLN A 53 13.83 12.28 -1.32
C GLN A 53 12.43 12.08 -0.71
N ALA A 54 11.40 12.67 -1.30
CA ALA A 54 10.01 12.50 -0.89
C ALA A 54 9.43 11.14 -1.35
N LEU A 55 9.92 10.57 -2.44
CA LEU A 55 9.40 9.34 -3.03
C LEU A 55 9.23 8.18 -2.03
N PRO A 56 10.21 7.85 -1.15
CA PRO A 56 10.04 6.77 -0.19
C PRO A 56 8.89 6.95 0.82
N TYR A 57 8.43 8.17 1.04
CA TYR A 57 7.26 8.41 1.89
C TYR A 57 5.97 7.93 1.23
N PHE A 58 5.90 8.00 -0.10
CA PHE A 58 4.73 7.52 -0.85
C PHE A 58 4.60 6.00 -0.81
N ASP A 59 5.71 5.26 -0.82
CA ASP A 59 5.70 3.80 -0.65
C ASP A 59 4.98 3.36 0.64
N ARG A 60 4.98 4.20 1.66
CA ARG A 60 4.45 3.91 2.98
C ARG A 60 3.03 4.44 3.20
N LEU A 61 2.42 5.04 2.20
CA LEU A 61 1.01 5.48 2.27
C LEU A 61 0.08 4.28 2.15
N ASP A 62 0.08 3.63 1.00
CA ASP A 62 -0.53 2.32 0.81
C ASP A 62 0.57 1.26 0.72
N TYR A 63 0.99 0.76 1.87
CA TYR A 63 2.08 -0.20 1.97
C TYR A 63 1.75 -1.59 1.42
N VAL A 64 0.51 -1.83 1.00
CA VAL A 64 0.08 -3.08 0.37
C VAL A 64 0.33 -3.08 -1.12
N SER A 65 0.32 -1.90 -1.76
CA SER A 65 0.65 -1.68 -3.17
C SER A 65 1.60 -0.48 -3.34
N PRO A 66 2.84 -0.55 -2.82
CA PRO A 66 3.73 0.61 -2.72
C PRO A 66 4.08 1.21 -4.09
N MET A 67 4.33 0.41 -5.11
CA MET A 67 4.70 0.91 -6.43
C MET A 67 3.59 1.71 -7.11
N ASN A 68 2.32 1.46 -6.79
CA ASN A 68 1.20 2.27 -7.29
C ASN A 68 1.25 3.70 -6.73
N GLN A 69 1.68 3.86 -5.48
CA GLN A 69 1.85 5.17 -4.84
C GLN A 69 3.08 5.92 -5.40
N GLU A 70 4.17 5.21 -5.65
CA GLU A 70 5.33 5.77 -6.36
C GLU A 70 4.94 6.27 -7.76
N HIS A 71 4.10 5.52 -8.47
CA HIS A 71 3.61 5.90 -9.79
C HIS A 71 2.81 7.20 -9.74
N ALA A 72 1.89 7.33 -8.81
CA ALA A 72 1.09 8.54 -8.65
C ALA A 72 1.98 9.77 -8.40
N TRP A 73 2.97 9.65 -7.52
CA TRP A 73 3.94 10.72 -7.26
C TRP A 73 4.79 11.06 -8.48
N SER A 74 5.34 10.05 -9.15
CA SER A 74 6.18 10.24 -10.34
C SER A 74 5.41 10.94 -11.45
N LEU A 75 4.16 10.55 -11.70
CA LEU A 75 3.28 11.21 -12.69
C LEU A 75 3.01 12.67 -12.35
N ALA A 76 2.79 12.98 -11.07
CA ALA A 76 2.57 14.36 -10.63
C ALA A 76 3.80 15.24 -10.89
N VAL A 77 4.99 14.76 -10.53
CA VAL A 77 6.25 15.47 -10.74
C VAL A 77 6.55 15.62 -12.24
N GLU A 78 6.36 14.55 -13.02
CA GLU A 78 6.56 14.56 -14.49
C GLU A 78 5.64 15.57 -15.17
N LYS A 79 4.40 15.66 -14.74
CA LYS A 79 3.45 16.65 -15.26
C LYS A 79 3.87 18.09 -14.95
N VAL A 80 4.37 18.35 -13.76
CA VAL A 80 4.86 19.70 -13.36
C VAL A 80 6.10 20.08 -14.16
N LEU A 81 7.02 19.13 -14.37
CA LEU A 81 8.29 19.37 -15.04
C LEU A 81 8.25 19.12 -16.56
N SER A 82 7.10 18.69 -17.10
CA SER A 82 6.93 18.34 -18.52
C SER A 82 7.94 17.29 -19.01
N ILE A 83 8.21 16.27 -18.18
CA ILE A 83 9.14 15.18 -18.48
C ILE A 83 8.40 14.11 -19.27
N ASN A 84 8.99 13.67 -20.39
CA ASN A 84 8.50 12.52 -21.15
C ASN A 84 9.18 11.24 -20.67
N VAL A 85 8.38 10.23 -20.36
CA VAL A 85 8.85 8.90 -19.95
C VAL A 85 9.05 8.03 -21.19
N PRO A 86 10.20 7.33 -21.35
CA PRO A 86 10.40 6.37 -22.41
C PRO A 86 9.34 5.27 -22.41
N GLU A 87 8.96 4.80 -23.61
CA GLU A 87 7.88 3.81 -23.79
C GLU A 87 8.11 2.53 -22.96
N ARG A 88 9.33 1.98 -22.99
CA ARG A 88 9.69 0.81 -22.17
C ARG A 88 9.46 1.06 -20.68
N GLY A 89 9.83 2.23 -20.16
CA GLY A 89 9.58 2.61 -18.78
C GLY A 89 8.09 2.66 -18.42
N GLN A 90 7.25 3.11 -19.37
CA GLN A 90 5.79 3.11 -19.18
C GLN A 90 5.23 1.70 -19.06
N TYR A 91 5.64 0.77 -19.95
CA TYR A 91 5.22 -0.64 -19.87
C TYR A 91 5.66 -1.32 -18.57
N ILE A 92 6.91 -1.07 -18.13
CA ILE A 92 7.39 -1.60 -16.84
C ILE A 92 6.55 -1.08 -15.68
N ARG A 93 6.20 0.19 -15.69
CA ARG A 93 5.34 0.78 -14.65
C ARG A 93 3.96 0.15 -14.64
N VAL A 94 3.34 -0.07 -15.81
CA VAL A 94 2.03 -0.73 -15.90
C VAL A 94 2.11 -2.15 -15.34
N LEU A 95 3.13 -2.92 -15.73
CA LEU A 95 3.34 -4.28 -15.24
C LEU A 95 3.39 -4.32 -13.70
N PHE A 96 4.24 -3.51 -13.08
CA PHE A 96 4.37 -3.51 -11.62
C PHE A 96 3.19 -2.87 -10.90
N CYS A 97 2.46 -1.96 -11.52
CA CYS A 97 1.19 -1.46 -10.97
C CYS A 97 0.13 -2.57 -10.93
N GLU A 98 0.05 -3.41 -11.96
CA GLU A 98 -0.92 -4.51 -11.95
C GLU A 98 -0.50 -5.64 -11.00
N LEU A 99 0.79 -5.96 -10.89
CA LEU A 99 1.29 -6.85 -9.84
C LEU A 99 0.99 -6.30 -8.44
N GLY A 100 1.14 -5.00 -8.23
CA GLY A 100 0.76 -4.31 -7.00
C GLY A 100 -0.73 -4.40 -6.70
N ARG A 101 -1.57 -4.31 -7.74
CA ARG A 101 -3.02 -4.51 -7.63
C ARG A 101 -3.34 -5.94 -7.19
N ILE A 102 -2.69 -6.94 -7.76
CA ILE A 102 -2.86 -8.34 -7.35
C ILE A 102 -2.42 -8.54 -5.90
N LEU A 103 -1.27 -8.00 -5.51
CA LEU A 103 -0.78 -8.01 -4.12
C LEU A 103 -1.81 -7.45 -3.14
N ASN A 104 -2.43 -6.31 -3.49
CA ASN A 104 -3.47 -5.69 -2.69
C ASN A 104 -4.72 -6.56 -2.62
N HIS A 105 -5.21 -7.08 -3.76
CA HIS A 105 -6.42 -7.91 -3.78
C HIS A 105 -6.27 -9.17 -2.96
N ILE A 106 -5.13 -9.87 -3.07
CA ILE A 106 -4.87 -11.08 -2.28
C ILE A 106 -4.92 -10.75 -0.78
N LEU A 107 -4.23 -9.71 -0.32
CA LEU A 107 -4.23 -9.35 1.09
C LEU A 107 -5.61 -8.87 1.54
N ASN A 108 -6.25 -7.99 0.79
CA ASN A 108 -7.53 -7.41 1.17
C ASN A 108 -8.62 -8.48 1.31
N LEU A 109 -8.75 -9.36 0.32
CA LEU A 109 -9.76 -10.43 0.34
C LEU A 109 -9.50 -11.44 1.46
N THR A 110 -8.24 -11.81 1.69
CA THR A 110 -7.89 -12.75 2.75
C THR A 110 -7.98 -12.13 4.15
N ALA A 111 -7.68 -10.84 4.29
CA ALA A 111 -7.90 -10.11 5.54
C ALA A 111 -9.39 -9.95 5.84
N PHE A 112 -10.22 -9.72 4.81
CA PHE A 112 -11.68 -9.70 4.97
C PHE A 112 -12.22 -11.06 5.42
N ALA A 113 -11.66 -12.15 4.90
CA ALA A 113 -12.01 -13.51 5.34
C ALA A 113 -11.68 -13.75 6.84
N ILE A 114 -10.54 -13.25 7.31
CA ILE A 114 -10.16 -13.37 8.74
C ILE A 114 -11.07 -12.54 9.64
N ASP A 115 -11.49 -11.36 9.18
CA ASP A 115 -12.39 -10.48 9.93
C ASP A 115 -13.76 -11.13 10.17
N VAL A 116 -14.21 -12.02 9.29
CA VAL A 116 -15.42 -12.83 9.46
C VAL A 116 -15.16 -14.21 10.07
N GLY A 117 -13.92 -14.51 10.48
CA GLY A 117 -13.55 -15.70 11.25
C GLY A 117 -12.80 -16.79 10.49
N ALA A 118 -12.52 -16.66 9.20
CA ALA A 118 -11.78 -17.63 8.39
C ALA A 118 -10.28 -17.31 8.37
N MET A 119 -9.48 -17.97 9.22
CA MET A 119 -8.03 -17.68 9.33
C MET A 119 -7.19 -18.29 8.20
N THR A 120 -7.50 -19.49 7.76
CA THR A 120 -6.68 -20.26 6.81
C THR A 120 -6.47 -19.55 5.45
N PRO A 121 -7.47 -18.88 4.85
CA PRO A 121 -7.27 -18.16 3.59
C PRO A 121 -6.18 -17.11 3.64
N LEU A 122 -5.96 -16.47 4.81
CA LEU A 122 -4.88 -15.49 4.97
C LEU A 122 -3.50 -16.15 4.77
N LEU A 123 -3.30 -17.34 5.32
CA LEU A 123 -2.03 -18.08 5.19
C LEU A 123 -1.76 -18.47 3.74
N TRP A 124 -2.77 -18.96 3.02
CA TRP A 124 -2.65 -19.26 1.59
C TRP A 124 -2.36 -18.03 0.74
N GLY A 125 -3.05 -16.93 1.01
CA GLY A 125 -2.82 -15.67 0.31
C GLY A 125 -1.41 -15.13 0.54
N PHE A 126 -0.84 -15.30 1.72
CA PHE A 126 0.53 -14.87 1.99
C PHE A 126 1.58 -15.73 1.29
N GLU A 127 1.31 -17.00 1.03
CA GLU A 127 2.18 -17.86 0.20
C GLU A 127 2.30 -17.30 -1.22
N GLU A 128 1.18 -16.97 -1.85
CA GLU A 128 1.19 -16.34 -3.18
C GLU A 128 1.84 -14.95 -3.20
N ARG A 129 1.58 -14.15 -2.15
CA ARG A 129 2.21 -12.84 -2.00
C ARG A 129 3.73 -12.93 -1.89
N GLU A 130 4.26 -13.98 -1.29
CA GLU A 130 5.71 -14.20 -1.13
C GLU A 130 6.39 -14.30 -2.50
N ILE A 131 5.76 -14.97 -3.46
CA ILE A 131 6.27 -15.08 -4.84
C ILE A 131 6.29 -13.70 -5.51
N LEU A 132 5.22 -12.93 -5.38
CA LEU A 132 5.14 -11.58 -5.94
C LEU A 132 6.16 -10.62 -5.33
N LEU A 133 6.41 -10.72 -4.03
CA LEU A 133 7.46 -9.94 -3.35
C LEU A 133 8.87 -10.31 -3.82
N SER A 134 9.10 -11.57 -4.20
CA SER A 134 10.34 -11.99 -4.84
C SER A 134 10.54 -11.33 -6.20
N PHE A 135 9.47 -11.16 -6.99
CA PHE A 135 9.55 -10.41 -8.25
C PHE A 135 9.91 -8.94 -8.02
N TYR A 136 9.36 -8.31 -6.98
CA TYR A 136 9.73 -6.96 -6.58
C TYR A 136 11.21 -6.85 -6.20
N GLU A 137 11.71 -7.80 -5.42
CA GLU A 137 13.12 -7.87 -5.01
C GLU A 137 14.05 -8.02 -6.21
N ARG A 138 13.72 -8.88 -7.16
CA ARG A 138 14.52 -9.10 -8.39
C ARG A 138 14.56 -7.86 -9.29
N ALA A 139 13.49 -7.07 -9.31
CA ALA A 139 13.43 -5.84 -10.11
C ALA A 139 14.10 -4.65 -9.43
N SER A 140 13.94 -4.51 -8.12
CA SER A 140 14.28 -3.27 -7.40
C SER A 140 15.36 -3.45 -6.33
N GLY A 141 15.63 -4.68 -5.90
CA GLY A 141 16.50 -4.99 -4.76
C GLY A 141 15.78 -4.94 -3.40
N ALA A 142 14.49 -4.59 -3.37
CA ALA A 142 13.70 -4.54 -2.15
C ALA A 142 12.36 -5.26 -2.33
N ARG A 143 11.96 -6.01 -1.30
CA ARG A 143 10.72 -6.80 -1.32
C ARG A 143 9.47 -5.94 -1.20
N PHE A 144 9.55 -4.81 -0.52
CA PHE A 144 8.43 -3.95 -0.16
C PHE A 144 8.61 -2.52 -0.68
N HIS A 145 9.27 -1.68 0.10
CA HIS A 145 9.45 -0.26 -0.17
C HIS A 145 10.64 -0.06 -1.09
N ALA A 146 10.37 -0.15 -2.39
CA ALA A 146 11.39 -0.29 -3.39
C ALA A 146 11.98 1.02 -3.91
N ALA A 147 11.22 2.13 -3.85
CA ALA A 147 11.56 3.39 -4.52
C ALA A 147 12.02 3.17 -5.98
N TYR A 148 11.30 2.28 -6.68
CA TYR A 148 11.69 1.79 -7.99
C TYR A 148 11.23 2.71 -9.13
N PHE A 149 10.00 3.23 -9.04
CA PHE A 149 9.53 4.25 -9.98
C PHE A 149 10.15 5.59 -9.61
N ARG A 150 10.63 6.30 -10.63
CA ARG A 150 11.23 7.61 -10.44
C ARG A 150 10.77 8.56 -11.54
N PRO A 151 10.70 9.87 -11.26
CA PRO A 151 10.40 10.83 -12.31
C PRO A 151 11.33 10.62 -13.52
N GLY A 152 10.74 10.40 -14.69
CA GLY A 152 11.44 10.08 -15.94
C GLY A 152 11.53 8.60 -16.29
N GLY A 153 11.05 7.68 -15.43
CA GLY A 153 11.01 6.24 -15.75
C GLY A 153 11.05 5.34 -14.52
N VAL A 154 11.99 4.41 -14.51
CA VAL A 154 12.27 3.45 -13.43
C VAL A 154 13.75 3.51 -13.07
N HIS A 155 14.09 3.05 -11.86
CA HIS A 155 15.46 3.11 -11.37
C HIS A 155 16.44 2.28 -12.21
N GLN A 156 16.02 1.08 -12.62
CA GLN A 156 16.79 0.15 -13.44
C GLN A 156 15.86 -0.67 -14.31
N ASP A 157 16.41 -1.21 -15.40
CA ASP A 157 15.65 -2.10 -16.29
C ASP A 157 15.41 -3.47 -15.62
N ILE A 158 14.41 -4.19 -16.10
CA ILE A 158 14.07 -5.52 -15.59
C ILE A 158 14.82 -6.60 -16.38
N PRO A 159 15.32 -7.66 -15.70
CA PRO A 159 15.89 -8.82 -16.38
C PRO A 159 14.85 -9.55 -17.24
N GLU A 160 15.23 -10.04 -18.41
CA GLU A 160 14.32 -10.80 -19.29
C GLU A 160 13.80 -12.07 -18.61
N GLU A 161 14.66 -12.75 -17.87
CA GLU A 161 14.29 -13.94 -17.09
C GLU A 161 13.17 -13.66 -16.06
N LEU A 162 13.11 -12.43 -15.55
CA LEU A 162 12.02 -12.03 -14.64
C LEU A 162 10.68 -11.95 -15.35
N LEU A 163 10.66 -11.48 -16.61
CA LEU A 163 9.45 -11.44 -17.42
C LEU A 163 8.90 -12.84 -17.71
N ASP A 164 9.81 -13.77 -18.03
CA ASP A 164 9.46 -15.18 -18.26
C ASP A 164 8.86 -15.82 -17.01
N ASP A 165 9.41 -15.53 -15.85
CA ASP A 165 8.91 -16.09 -14.58
C ASP A 165 7.56 -15.47 -14.18
N ILE A 166 7.37 -14.17 -14.38
CA ILE A 166 6.07 -13.52 -14.18
C ILE A 166 5.02 -14.10 -15.14
N HIS A 167 5.41 -14.41 -16.36
CA HIS A 167 4.48 -15.00 -17.34
C HIS A 167 4.08 -16.44 -17.01
N LYS A 168 4.95 -17.19 -16.35
CA LYS A 168 4.67 -18.57 -15.91
C LYS A 168 3.83 -18.63 -14.63
N TRP A 169 3.95 -17.62 -13.78
CA TRP A 169 3.18 -17.51 -12.53
C TRP A 169 1.72 -17.20 -12.80
#